data_91faa6a7618600adc1a85382cafb24e8
#
_entry.id   91faa6a7618600adc1a85382cafb24e8
#
_cell.length_a   1.000
_cell.length_b   1.000
_cell.length_c   1.000
_cell.angle_alpha   90.00
_cell.angle_beta   90.00
_cell.angle_gamma   90.00
#
_symmetry.space_group_name_H-M   'P 1'
#
loop_
_entity.id
_entity.type
_entity.pdbx_description
1 polymer ?
#
loop_
_entity_poly.entity_id
_entity_poly.type
_entity_poly.pdbx_seq_one_letter_code
_entity_poly.pdbx_strand_id
1 'polypeptide(L)'
;TNMPPILSACQNSMKTNAGLSGWGSTGATKAEVMLNLTTTRMAFFLTHGNYAAVQLNATENLTTSDLQSLGNSLFTNLKFVFYGACSTGSGGASYNQNLINVTGSKGVDCVVGYRGSIMVSECNAFYAPFVEELSNGSTVEEALAVGHEVALENAAENGRTPSMKLSTLCYYGDLTVKPCA
;
A
#
# COMPACT_ATOMS: atom_id res chain seq x y z
N THR A 1 -6.12 -17.86 -12.22
CA THR A 1 -4.79 -17.62 -11.62
C THR A 1 -4.96 -17.73 -10.12
N ASN A 2 -4.27 -18.66 -9.46
CA ASN A 2 -4.35 -18.78 -8.01
C ASN A 2 -3.70 -17.54 -7.38
N MET A 3 -4.49 -16.79 -6.61
CA MET A 3 -4.01 -15.65 -5.85
C MET A 3 -3.01 -16.14 -4.78
N PRO A 4 -1.91 -15.41 -4.54
CA PRO A 4 -0.99 -15.78 -3.46
C PRO A 4 -1.74 -15.95 -2.14
N PRO A 5 -1.37 -16.94 -1.29
CA PRO A 5 -2.07 -17.24 -0.04
C PRO A 5 -2.25 -16.00 0.87
N ILE A 6 -1.26 -15.12 0.89
CA ILE A 6 -1.31 -13.88 1.68
C ILE A 6 -2.44 -12.93 1.23
N LEU A 7 -2.66 -12.77 -0.07
CA LEU A 7 -3.74 -11.92 -0.58
C LEU A 7 -5.11 -12.51 -0.24
N SER A 8 -5.25 -13.85 -0.33
CA SER A 8 -6.49 -14.54 0.05
C SER A 8 -6.77 -14.40 1.54
N ALA A 9 -5.75 -14.53 2.40
CA ALA A 9 -5.90 -14.35 3.84
C ALA A 9 -6.36 -12.93 4.18
N CYS A 10 -5.72 -11.91 3.60
CA CYS A 10 -6.09 -10.51 3.81
C CYS A 10 -7.50 -10.18 3.33
N GLN A 11 -7.92 -10.71 2.17
CA GLN A 11 -9.31 -10.54 1.71
C GLN A 11 -10.32 -11.19 2.67
N ASN A 12 -9.99 -12.36 3.22
CA ASN A 12 -10.84 -13.03 4.20
C ASN A 12 -10.94 -12.21 5.50
N SER A 13 -9.85 -11.66 6.02
CA SER A 13 -9.86 -10.79 7.19
C SER A 13 -10.74 -9.56 6.96
N MET A 14 -10.58 -8.87 5.84
CA MET A 14 -11.40 -7.71 5.48
C MET A 14 -12.89 -8.06 5.36
N LYS A 15 -13.22 -9.21 4.79
CA LYS A 15 -14.60 -9.68 4.67
C LYS A 15 -15.19 -10.06 6.02
N THR A 16 -14.45 -10.81 6.83
CA THR A 16 -14.95 -11.36 8.09
C THR A 16 -15.06 -10.31 9.18
N ASN A 17 -14.05 -9.46 9.33
CA ASN A 17 -13.95 -8.51 10.43
C ASN A 17 -14.59 -7.16 10.10
N ALA A 18 -14.46 -6.69 8.86
CA ALA A 18 -14.93 -5.37 8.43
C ALA A 18 -16.14 -5.41 7.48
N GLY A 19 -16.59 -6.59 7.06
CA GLY A 19 -17.70 -6.72 6.11
C GLY A 19 -17.40 -6.21 4.69
N LEU A 20 -16.12 -6.00 4.36
CA LEU A 20 -15.68 -5.43 3.09
C LEU A 20 -15.43 -6.54 2.07
N SER A 21 -15.91 -6.31 0.84
CA SER A 21 -15.55 -7.16 -0.31
C SER A 21 -14.34 -6.57 -1.02
N GLY A 22 -13.47 -7.42 -1.58
CA GLY A 22 -12.26 -6.97 -2.26
C GLY A 22 -12.03 -7.67 -3.60
N TRP A 23 -11.41 -6.93 -4.50
CA TRP A 23 -10.82 -7.44 -5.73
C TRP A 23 -9.32 -7.57 -5.57
N GLY A 24 -8.73 -8.61 -6.12
CA GLY A 24 -7.28 -8.79 -6.11
C GLY A 24 -6.81 -9.51 -7.37
N SER A 25 -5.65 -9.13 -7.88
CA SER A 25 -5.06 -9.70 -9.08
C SER A 25 -3.54 -9.73 -8.99
N THR A 26 -2.93 -10.74 -9.60
CA THR A 26 -1.47 -10.86 -9.78
C THR A 26 -1.00 -10.40 -11.16
N GLY A 27 -1.89 -9.81 -11.95
CA GLY A 27 -1.60 -9.38 -13.31
C GLY A 27 -2.64 -8.39 -13.82
N ALA A 28 -3.03 -7.45 -12.93
CA ALA A 28 -4.01 -6.42 -13.24
C ALA A 28 -3.54 -5.55 -14.41
N THR A 29 -4.44 -5.20 -15.30
CA THR A 29 -4.22 -4.14 -16.28
C THR A 29 -4.32 -2.77 -15.65
N LYS A 30 -3.67 -1.78 -16.23
CA LYS A 30 -3.77 -0.39 -15.78
C LYS A 30 -5.24 0.09 -15.76
N ALA A 31 -6.02 -0.26 -16.78
CA ALA A 31 -7.43 0.13 -16.86
C ALA A 31 -8.25 -0.43 -15.69
N GLU A 32 -8.05 -1.70 -15.33
CA GLU A 32 -8.72 -2.32 -14.17
C GLU A 32 -8.33 -1.64 -12.87
N VAL A 33 -7.03 -1.37 -12.66
CA VAL A 33 -6.55 -0.66 -11.47
C VAL A 33 -7.16 0.73 -11.37
N MET A 34 -7.11 1.50 -12.44
CA MET A 34 -7.65 2.87 -12.47
C MET A 34 -9.15 2.89 -12.16
N LEU A 35 -9.92 1.97 -12.74
CA LEU A 35 -11.35 1.84 -12.44
C LEU A 35 -11.58 1.49 -10.96
N ASN A 36 -10.86 0.51 -10.42
CA ASN A 36 -11.03 0.09 -9.02
C ASN A 36 -10.64 1.19 -8.03
N LEU A 37 -9.61 1.98 -8.29
CA LEU A 37 -9.22 3.10 -7.43
C LEU A 37 -10.32 4.16 -7.26
N THR A 38 -11.21 4.31 -8.23
CA THR A 38 -12.33 5.28 -8.13
C THR A 38 -13.50 4.80 -7.28
N THR A 39 -13.59 3.50 -7.01
CA THR A 39 -14.76 2.89 -6.36
C THR A 39 -14.43 2.20 -5.04
N THR A 40 -13.15 1.91 -4.76
CA THR A 40 -12.72 1.22 -3.53
C THR A 40 -12.46 2.19 -2.38
N ARG A 41 -12.51 1.66 -1.15
CA ARG A 41 -12.10 2.40 0.07
C ARG A 41 -10.61 2.26 0.36
N MET A 42 -10.01 1.13 -0.03
CA MET A 42 -8.59 0.85 0.22
C MET A 42 -7.95 0.19 -0.98
N ALA A 43 -6.68 0.49 -1.20
CA ALA A 43 -5.88 -0.17 -2.22
C ALA A 43 -4.50 -0.56 -1.66
N PHE A 44 -4.04 -1.75 -2.02
CA PHE A 44 -2.77 -2.30 -1.59
C PHE A 44 -1.98 -2.78 -2.81
N PHE A 45 -0.78 -2.27 -2.97
CA PHE A 45 0.15 -2.64 -4.04
C PHE A 45 1.34 -3.38 -3.43
N LEU A 46 1.42 -4.69 -3.63
CA LEU A 46 2.55 -5.53 -3.20
C LEU A 46 3.30 -5.98 -4.44
N THR A 47 4.29 -5.20 -4.86
CA THR A 47 4.93 -5.39 -6.16
C THR A 47 6.29 -4.68 -6.22
N HIS A 48 6.96 -4.76 -7.36
CA HIS A 48 8.13 -3.92 -7.64
C HIS A 48 7.72 -2.47 -7.87
N GLY A 49 8.60 -1.53 -7.46
CA GLY A 49 8.34 -0.13 -7.68
C GLY A 49 9.55 0.76 -7.49
N ASN A 50 9.32 2.03 -7.75
CA ASN A 50 10.22 3.14 -7.48
C ASN A 50 9.39 4.40 -7.16
N TYR A 51 10.03 5.54 -7.03
CA TYR A 51 9.34 6.79 -6.69
C TYR A 51 8.26 7.21 -7.71
N ALA A 52 8.39 6.80 -8.98
CA ALA A 52 7.53 7.24 -10.08
C ALA A 52 6.53 6.17 -10.55
N ALA A 53 6.70 4.91 -10.16
CA ALA A 53 5.88 3.83 -10.69
C ALA A 53 5.82 2.60 -9.77
N VAL A 54 4.71 1.87 -9.84
CA VAL A 54 4.57 0.48 -9.36
C VAL A 54 4.19 -0.43 -10.52
N GLN A 55 4.78 -1.64 -10.54
CA GLN A 55 4.52 -2.63 -11.57
C GLN A 55 3.15 -3.28 -11.33
N LEU A 56 2.34 -3.38 -12.38
CA LEU A 56 1.02 -4.04 -12.33
C LEU A 56 1.09 -5.46 -12.91
N ASN A 57 1.79 -5.60 -14.01
CA ASN A 57 2.02 -6.88 -14.70
C ASN A 57 3.35 -6.81 -15.47
N ALA A 58 3.65 -7.78 -16.33
CA ALA A 58 4.91 -7.85 -17.07
C ALA A 58 5.14 -6.66 -18.03
N THR A 59 4.09 -5.96 -18.45
CA THR A 59 4.14 -4.94 -19.48
C THR A 59 3.60 -3.57 -19.05
N GLU A 60 2.89 -3.49 -17.93
CA GLU A 60 2.22 -2.27 -17.49
C GLU A 60 2.64 -1.84 -16.08
N ASN A 61 2.76 -0.55 -15.90
CA ASN A 61 3.01 0.11 -14.63
C ASN A 61 1.93 1.17 -14.37
N LEU A 62 1.58 1.38 -13.10
CA LEU A 62 0.88 2.58 -12.66
C LEU A 62 1.94 3.64 -12.34
N THR A 63 1.89 4.76 -13.05
CA THR A 63 2.89 5.82 -12.93
C THR A 63 2.34 7.09 -12.29
N THR A 64 3.23 7.94 -11.76
CA THR A 64 2.86 9.28 -11.31
C THR A 64 2.20 10.11 -12.42
N SER A 65 2.65 9.96 -13.67
CA SER A 65 2.04 10.63 -14.82
C SER A 65 0.62 10.18 -15.09
N ASP A 66 0.33 8.87 -14.94
CA ASP A 66 -1.05 8.36 -15.06
C ASP A 66 -1.95 9.02 -14.01
N LEU A 67 -1.50 9.04 -12.75
CA LEU A 67 -2.24 9.67 -11.65
C LEU A 67 -2.39 11.18 -11.82
N GLN A 68 -1.34 11.88 -12.28
CA GLN A 68 -1.38 13.32 -12.53
C GLN A 68 -2.37 13.73 -13.62
N SER A 69 -2.56 12.87 -14.63
CA SER A 69 -3.53 13.10 -15.71
C SER A 69 -4.99 13.08 -15.25
N LEU A 70 -5.25 12.54 -14.03
CA LEU A 70 -6.57 12.49 -13.46
C LEU A 70 -6.98 13.84 -12.83
N GLY A 71 -8.27 14.11 -12.84
CA GLY A 71 -8.83 15.26 -12.12
C GLY A 71 -8.54 15.18 -10.62
N ASN A 72 -8.42 16.34 -9.98
CA ASN A 72 -8.32 16.41 -8.53
C ASN A 72 -9.61 15.90 -7.90
N SER A 73 -9.50 15.29 -6.71
CA SER A 73 -10.63 14.72 -5.96
C SER A 73 -11.33 13.53 -6.64
N LEU A 74 -10.65 12.84 -7.56
CA LEU A 74 -11.22 11.64 -8.19
C LEU A 74 -11.30 10.47 -7.20
N PHE A 75 -10.42 10.43 -6.21
CA PHE A 75 -10.31 9.34 -5.23
C PHE A 75 -10.94 9.67 -3.86
N THR A 76 -12.01 10.45 -3.83
CA THR A 76 -12.68 10.86 -2.57
C THR A 76 -13.25 9.69 -1.75
N ASN A 77 -13.54 8.55 -2.38
CA ASN A 77 -13.95 7.33 -1.68
C ASN A 77 -12.78 6.52 -1.16
N LEU A 78 -11.58 6.73 -1.69
CA LEU A 78 -10.37 5.98 -1.36
C LEU A 78 -9.77 6.56 -0.08
N LYS A 79 -9.96 5.86 1.04
CA LYS A 79 -9.51 6.28 2.36
C LYS A 79 -8.04 5.98 2.60
N PHE A 80 -7.55 4.89 2.02
CA PHE A 80 -6.20 4.43 2.27
C PHE A 80 -5.55 3.77 1.05
N VAL A 81 -4.27 4.09 0.81
CA VAL A 81 -3.42 3.41 -0.16
C VAL A 81 -2.11 2.98 0.49
N PHE A 82 -1.76 1.72 0.34
CA PHE A 82 -0.48 1.17 0.76
C PHE A 82 0.37 0.74 -0.44
N TYR A 83 1.54 1.33 -0.56
CA TYR A 83 2.55 0.96 -1.54
C TYR A 83 3.64 0.09 -0.89
N GLY A 84 3.40 -1.22 -0.79
CA GLY A 84 4.38 -2.24 -0.41
C GLY A 84 5.35 -2.51 -1.56
N ALA A 85 6.07 -1.48 -1.98
CA ALA A 85 7.01 -1.49 -3.10
C ALA A 85 8.21 -0.60 -2.80
N CYS A 86 9.36 -0.94 -3.40
CA CYS A 86 10.61 -0.23 -3.17
C CYS A 86 10.51 1.26 -3.56
N SER A 87 11.06 2.13 -2.72
CA SER A 87 11.35 3.54 -3.00
C SER A 87 10.14 4.42 -3.39
N THR A 88 8.92 4.00 -3.16
CA THR A 88 7.70 4.74 -3.54
C THR A 88 7.57 6.10 -2.84
N GLY A 89 8.14 6.23 -1.63
CA GLY A 89 8.26 7.47 -0.89
C GLY A 89 9.55 8.24 -1.15
N SER A 90 10.45 7.72 -1.99
CA SER A 90 11.64 8.43 -2.40
C SER A 90 11.28 9.48 -3.47
N GLY A 91 12.06 10.51 -3.56
CA GLY A 91 11.90 11.47 -4.63
C GLY A 91 13.17 12.29 -4.74
N GLY A 92 13.69 12.47 -5.95
CA GLY A 92 14.77 13.40 -6.22
C GLY A 92 14.40 14.85 -5.87
N ALA A 93 14.89 15.83 -6.58
CA ALA A 93 14.69 17.28 -6.31
C ALA A 93 13.21 17.74 -6.23
N SER A 94 12.25 16.89 -6.59
CA SER A 94 10.81 17.17 -6.53
C SER A 94 10.11 16.17 -5.60
N TYR A 95 10.27 16.32 -4.30
CA TYR A 95 9.61 15.51 -3.28
C TYR A 95 8.09 15.38 -3.47
N ASN A 96 7.48 16.39 -4.10
CA ASN A 96 6.04 16.43 -4.39
C ASN A 96 5.61 15.60 -5.61
N GLN A 97 6.52 14.89 -6.26
CA GLN A 97 6.23 14.12 -7.50
C GLN A 97 6.37 12.61 -7.32
N ASN A 98 6.57 12.10 -6.09
CA ASN A 98 6.57 10.67 -5.85
C ASN A 98 5.14 10.11 -5.81
N LEU A 99 5.02 8.79 -5.90
CA LEU A 99 3.73 8.10 -5.90
C LEU A 99 2.86 8.44 -4.69
N ILE A 100 3.45 8.55 -3.49
CA ILE A 100 2.72 8.87 -2.26
C ILE A 100 2.04 10.23 -2.36
N ASN A 101 2.82 11.27 -2.69
CA ASN A 101 2.32 12.63 -2.74
C ASN A 101 1.35 12.85 -3.90
N VAL A 102 1.63 12.27 -5.08
CA VAL A 102 0.74 12.38 -6.23
C VAL A 102 -0.60 11.69 -5.94
N THR A 103 -0.58 10.47 -5.37
CA THR A 103 -1.81 9.76 -5.01
C THR A 103 -2.62 10.53 -3.97
N GLY A 104 -1.97 11.02 -2.92
CA GLY A 104 -2.64 11.80 -1.87
C GLY A 104 -3.28 13.08 -2.40
N SER A 105 -2.62 13.76 -3.33
CA SER A 105 -3.17 14.98 -3.97
C SER A 105 -4.45 14.75 -4.78
N LYS A 106 -4.85 13.49 -5.01
CA LYS A 106 -6.09 13.11 -5.71
C LYS A 106 -7.28 12.90 -4.77
N GLY A 107 -7.14 13.21 -3.49
CA GLY A 107 -8.22 13.17 -2.51
C GLY A 107 -8.21 11.93 -1.62
N VAL A 108 -7.11 11.19 -1.57
CA VAL A 108 -6.93 10.05 -0.65
C VAL A 108 -6.61 10.57 0.75
N ASP A 109 -7.29 10.06 1.78
CA ASP A 109 -7.12 10.53 3.17
C ASP A 109 -5.74 10.16 3.74
N CYS A 110 -5.23 8.96 3.41
CA CYS A 110 -3.91 8.49 3.83
C CYS A 110 -3.24 7.61 2.77
N VAL A 111 -1.99 7.89 2.47
CA VAL A 111 -1.15 7.09 1.56
C VAL A 111 0.17 6.77 2.23
N VAL A 112 0.57 5.50 2.22
CA VAL A 112 1.79 5.00 2.88
C VAL A 112 2.69 4.27 1.89
N GLY A 113 3.99 4.42 2.06
CA GLY A 113 5.03 3.67 1.34
C GLY A 113 6.40 3.87 1.98
N TYR A 114 7.48 3.53 1.30
CA TYR A 114 8.82 3.49 1.89
C TYR A 114 9.88 4.21 1.06
N ARG A 115 10.88 4.78 1.76
CA ARG A 115 12.14 5.21 1.15
C ARG A 115 13.08 4.01 1.05
N GLY A 116 13.68 3.83 -0.10
CA GLY A 116 14.64 2.76 -0.32
C GLY A 116 13.99 1.40 -0.61
N SER A 117 14.84 0.40 -0.71
CA SER A 117 14.40 -0.97 -1.00
C SER A 117 13.77 -1.62 0.23
N ILE A 118 12.74 -2.41 0.01
CA ILE A 118 12.13 -3.28 1.01
C ILE A 118 12.31 -4.74 0.61
N MET A 119 12.53 -5.61 1.59
CA MET A 119 12.70 -7.04 1.36
C MET A 119 11.33 -7.72 1.24
N VAL A 120 11.19 -8.59 0.25
CA VAL A 120 9.95 -9.34 0.01
C VAL A 120 9.51 -10.14 1.24
N SER A 121 10.45 -10.79 1.94
CA SER A 121 10.13 -11.57 3.15
C SER A 121 9.59 -10.70 4.29
N GLU A 122 10.15 -9.51 4.50
CA GLU A 122 9.67 -8.56 5.50
C GLU A 122 8.29 -8.00 5.11
N CYS A 123 8.10 -7.68 3.83
CA CYS A 123 6.81 -7.21 3.32
C CYS A 123 5.72 -8.29 3.50
N ASN A 124 6.05 -9.55 3.24
CA ASN A 124 5.12 -10.67 3.45
C ASN A 124 4.80 -10.88 4.94
N ALA A 125 5.77 -10.76 5.83
CA ALA A 125 5.56 -10.87 7.28
C ALA A 125 4.73 -9.70 7.83
N PHE A 126 5.00 -8.48 7.36
CA PHE A 126 4.31 -7.26 7.72
C PHE A 126 2.81 -7.29 7.35
N TYR A 127 2.49 -7.78 6.16
CA TYR A 127 1.22 -7.48 5.51
C TYR A 127 0.00 -8.12 6.18
N ALA A 128 0.10 -9.37 6.60
CA ALA A 128 -1.05 -10.08 7.20
C ALA A 128 -1.48 -9.45 8.53
N PRO A 129 -0.61 -9.23 9.53
CA PRO A 129 -1.00 -8.60 10.78
C PRO A 129 -1.42 -7.13 10.59
N PHE A 130 -0.79 -6.39 9.68
CA PHE A 130 -1.19 -5.04 9.33
C PHE A 130 -2.65 -4.98 8.82
N VAL A 131 -3.02 -5.86 7.88
CA VAL A 131 -4.38 -5.91 7.32
C VAL A 131 -5.39 -6.40 8.35
N GLU A 132 -5.00 -7.33 9.22
CA GLU A 132 -5.87 -7.82 10.31
C GLU A 132 -6.23 -6.67 11.26
N GLU A 133 -5.24 -5.89 11.70
CA GLU A 133 -5.47 -4.72 12.55
C GLU A 133 -6.40 -3.69 11.89
N LEU A 134 -6.16 -3.33 10.63
CA LEU A 134 -7.07 -2.45 9.90
C LEU A 134 -8.49 -3.01 9.86
N SER A 135 -8.65 -4.32 9.62
CA SER A 135 -9.96 -4.96 9.53
C SER A 135 -10.70 -5.01 10.86
N ASN A 136 -9.97 -4.95 11.98
CA ASN A 136 -10.51 -4.84 13.34
C ASN A 136 -10.89 -3.40 13.74
N GLY A 137 -10.68 -2.43 12.85
CA GLY A 137 -11.04 -1.03 13.05
C GLY A 137 -9.95 -0.18 13.70
N SER A 138 -8.71 -0.67 13.76
CA SER A 138 -7.55 0.11 14.18
C SER A 138 -7.27 1.26 13.22
N THR A 139 -6.58 2.29 13.69
CA THR A 139 -6.03 3.35 12.83
C THR A 139 -4.91 2.82 11.96
N VAL A 140 -4.57 3.54 10.90
CA VAL A 140 -3.41 3.21 10.06
C VAL A 140 -2.13 3.20 10.89
N GLU A 141 -1.96 4.14 11.84
CA GLU A 141 -0.79 4.20 12.72
C GLU A 141 -0.65 2.95 13.61
N GLU A 142 -1.74 2.55 14.26
CA GLU A 142 -1.78 1.35 15.11
C GLU A 142 -1.47 0.08 14.29
N ALA A 143 -2.10 -0.07 13.14
CA ALA A 143 -1.85 -1.20 12.26
C ALA A 143 -0.41 -1.23 11.71
N LEU A 144 0.17 -0.07 11.37
CA LEU A 144 1.57 0.05 10.96
C LEU A 144 2.53 -0.40 12.07
N ALA A 145 2.24 -0.06 13.33
CA ALA A 145 3.07 -0.46 14.47
C ALA A 145 3.13 -1.99 14.57
N VAL A 146 1.99 -2.68 14.54
CA VAL A 146 1.91 -4.15 14.60
C VAL A 146 2.63 -4.79 13.40
N GLY A 147 2.36 -4.32 12.18
CA GLY A 147 3.02 -4.85 10.99
C GLY A 147 4.55 -4.69 11.02
N HIS A 148 5.05 -3.52 11.49
CA HIS A 148 6.49 -3.28 11.60
C HIS A 148 7.15 -4.17 12.66
N GLU A 149 6.50 -4.44 13.79
CA GLU A 149 7.02 -5.35 14.81
C GLU A 149 7.30 -6.73 14.22
N VAL A 150 6.34 -7.31 13.51
CA VAL A 150 6.50 -8.62 12.85
C VAL A 150 7.54 -8.59 11.73
N ALA A 151 7.65 -7.50 10.97
CA ALA A 151 8.70 -7.36 9.96
C ALA A 151 10.10 -7.28 10.58
N LEU A 152 10.26 -6.60 11.72
CA LEU A 152 11.51 -6.52 12.48
C LEU A 152 11.93 -7.88 13.02
N GLU A 153 11.01 -8.65 13.59
CA GLU A 153 11.23 -10.02 14.07
C GLU A 153 11.70 -10.92 12.91
N ASN A 154 11.00 -10.86 11.77
CA ASN A 154 11.40 -11.62 10.57
C ASN A 154 12.82 -11.27 10.09
N ALA A 155 13.20 -9.99 10.11
CA ALA A 155 14.55 -9.58 9.75
C ALA A 155 15.58 -10.13 10.74
N ALA A 156 15.31 -10.06 12.05
CA ALA A 156 16.19 -10.54 13.11
C ALA A 156 16.40 -12.06 13.04
N GLU A 157 15.32 -12.84 12.88
CA GLU A 157 15.37 -14.30 12.71
C GLU A 157 16.24 -14.72 11.51
N ASN A 158 16.28 -13.89 10.46
CA ASN A 158 17.08 -14.13 9.27
C ASN A 158 18.47 -13.46 9.33
N GLY A 159 18.90 -12.92 10.48
CA GLY A 159 20.18 -12.27 10.66
C GLY A 159 20.41 -11.03 9.78
N ARG A 160 19.36 -10.29 9.44
CA ARG A 160 19.40 -9.15 8.51
C ARG A 160 19.10 -7.84 9.21
N THR A 161 19.64 -6.76 8.64
CA THR A 161 19.20 -5.40 8.98
C THR A 161 17.81 -5.16 8.41
N PRO A 162 16.83 -4.74 9.21
CA PRO A 162 15.48 -4.48 8.73
C PRO A 162 15.45 -3.42 7.63
N SER A 163 14.71 -3.70 6.57
CA SER A 163 14.45 -2.77 5.46
C SER A 163 13.13 -2.00 5.66
N MET A 164 12.12 -2.67 6.21
CA MET A 164 10.84 -2.06 6.58
C MET A 164 10.89 -1.58 8.04
N LYS A 165 10.98 -0.28 8.23
CA LYS A 165 11.06 0.35 9.56
C LYS A 165 10.47 1.76 9.52
N LEU A 166 10.04 2.26 10.68
CA LEU A 166 9.44 3.58 10.83
C LEU A 166 10.32 4.72 10.26
N SER A 167 11.64 4.60 10.38
CA SER A 167 12.57 5.61 9.84
C SER A 167 12.62 5.67 8.31
N THR A 168 12.15 4.62 7.61
CA THR A 168 12.04 4.58 6.14
C THR A 168 10.61 4.78 5.66
N LEU A 169 9.64 4.80 6.57
CA LEU A 169 8.24 5.06 6.27
C LEU A 169 8.07 6.48 5.72
N CYS A 170 7.25 6.60 4.70
CA CYS A 170 6.78 7.86 4.15
C CYS A 170 5.27 7.81 4.03
N TYR A 171 4.61 8.93 4.31
CA TYR A 171 3.17 9.00 4.17
C TYR A 171 2.71 10.38 3.72
N TYR A 172 1.48 10.45 3.23
CA TYR A 172 0.71 11.64 2.95
C TYR A 172 -0.61 11.55 3.70
N GLY A 173 -1.10 12.66 4.23
CA GLY A 173 -2.38 12.73 4.93
C GLY A 173 -2.29 12.33 6.40
N ASP A 174 -3.34 11.70 6.92
CA ASP A 174 -3.55 11.45 8.35
C ASP A 174 -3.45 9.95 8.69
N LEU A 175 -2.49 9.58 9.53
CA LEU A 175 -2.31 8.21 10.00
C LEU A 175 -3.37 7.76 11.02
N THR A 176 -4.17 8.68 11.58
CA THR A 176 -5.26 8.34 12.50
C THR A 176 -6.54 7.89 11.79
N VAL A 177 -6.54 7.88 10.45
CA VAL A 177 -7.65 7.36 9.64
C VAL A 177 -7.93 5.90 9.98
N LYS A 178 -9.22 5.57 10.10
CA LYS A 178 -9.75 4.21 10.26
C LYS A 178 -10.42 3.78 8.94
N PRO A 179 -9.68 3.14 8.02
CA PRO A 179 -10.21 2.89 6.67
C PRO A 179 -11.39 1.92 6.63
N CYS A 180 -11.53 1.09 7.67
CA CYS A 180 -12.60 0.08 7.79
C CYS A 180 -13.81 0.55 8.61
N ALA A 181 -13.75 1.73 9.24
CA ALA A 181 -14.85 2.29 10.02
C ALA A 181 -15.93 2.95 9.14
#